data_110c1af49cff961ce1501108db09f6ed
#
_entry.id   110c1af49cff961ce1501108db09f6ed
#
_cell.length_a   1.000
_cell.length_b   1.000
_cell.length_c   1.000
_cell.angle_alpha   90.00
_cell.angle_beta   90.00
_cell.angle_gamma   90.00
#
_symmetry.space_group_name_H-M   'P 1'
#
loop_
_entity.id
_entity.type
_entity.pdbx_description
1 polymer ?
#
loop_
_entity_poly.entity_id
_entity_poly.type
_entity_poly.pdbx_seq_one_letter_code
_entity_poly.pdbx_strand_id
1 'polypeptide(L)'
;MRAIQIEQFGDPAQVLRVVDIEEPPPPGPHEVLLSVEVSPLNKHDLLVVSGMLARPPLPHIPGAEGVARVLATGAEVDGLQVGDLVVLPLYAGAWRERLVVPADGLFALPAGGNIEQYSMLGSNPPTAGLMLSECTTLQAGDWVVQNAANSGVGRSLIALAKLRGLKTINLARDDATFAELTAAGADVVHVDDPDAVGDVRAVIGDARVALAVEAVGGPGVARLLELLSDGGWLVSYSWARDEPMWVDTSTLVGKHLTVRGFFVGDFDYRDKVVPVIREAAPLVADGTLVVPVGGVYPLEDIQDAVQHLLRGGKILLKVAGR
;
A
#
# COMPACT_ATOMS: atom_id res chain seq x y z
N MET A 1 23.78 4.99 15.29
CA MET A 1 22.33 5.20 15.13
C MET A 1 21.56 3.90 15.38
N ARG A 2 20.28 3.99 15.76
CA ARG A 2 19.45 2.79 16.00
C ARG A 2 18.80 2.28 14.70
N ALA A 3 18.63 0.97 14.66
CA ALA A 3 17.88 0.28 13.61
C ALA A 3 17.19 -0.96 14.17
N ILE A 4 16.18 -1.44 13.46
CA ILE A 4 15.62 -2.78 13.67
C ILE A 4 16.26 -3.70 12.65
N GLN A 5 16.82 -4.82 13.11
CA GLN A 5 17.56 -5.76 12.28
C GLN A 5 17.14 -7.20 12.54
N ILE A 6 17.28 -8.05 11.54
CA ILE A 6 17.24 -9.50 11.68
C ILE A 6 18.58 -10.11 11.29
N GLU A 7 19.02 -11.11 12.05
CA GLU A 7 20.21 -11.94 11.77
C GLU A 7 19.84 -13.31 11.21
N GLN A 8 18.57 -13.68 11.33
CA GLN A 8 17.98 -14.90 10.79
C GLN A 8 16.51 -14.69 10.45
N PHE A 9 16.00 -15.46 9.51
CA PHE A 9 14.57 -15.52 9.21
C PHE A 9 13.83 -16.33 10.28
N GLY A 10 12.58 -15.94 10.59
CA GLY A 10 11.76 -16.63 11.57
C GLY A 10 10.53 -15.83 12.01
N ASP A 11 9.99 -16.21 13.15
CA ASP A 11 8.85 -15.51 13.76
C ASP A 11 9.20 -14.02 14.01
N PRO A 12 8.51 -13.06 13.37
CA PRO A 12 8.79 -11.63 13.54
C PRO A 12 8.79 -11.17 15.01
N ALA A 13 7.92 -11.74 15.84
CA ALA A 13 7.90 -11.45 17.27
C ALA A 13 9.18 -11.89 18.02
N GLN A 14 9.99 -12.76 17.41
CA GLN A 14 11.18 -13.31 18.04
C GLN A 14 12.50 -12.88 17.41
N VAL A 15 12.52 -12.59 16.09
CA VAL A 15 13.78 -12.33 15.38
C VAL A 15 14.10 -10.85 15.19
N LEU A 16 13.12 -9.95 15.24
CA LEU A 16 13.35 -8.52 15.18
C LEU A 16 14.07 -8.02 16.43
N ARG A 17 15.14 -7.25 16.23
CA ARG A 17 15.94 -6.66 17.33
C ARG A 17 16.25 -5.21 17.02
N VAL A 18 16.17 -4.38 18.05
CA VAL A 18 16.76 -3.03 18.01
C VAL A 18 18.26 -3.16 18.26
N VAL A 19 19.02 -2.58 17.37
CA VAL A 19 20.49 -2.63 17.39
C VAL A 19 21.08 -1.23 17.16
N ASP A 20 22.28 -1.02 17.67
CA ASP A 20 23.09 0.13 17.30
C ASP A 20 23.96 -0.23 16.09
N ILE A 21 23.88 0.56 15.04
CA ILE A 21 24.67 0.42 13.82
C ILE A 21 25.46 1.71 13.55
N GLU A 22 26.44 1.62 12.66
CA GLU A 22 27.22 2.79 12.24
C GLU A 22 26.34 3.83 11.55
N GLU A 23 26.70 5.11 11.68
CA GLU A 23 26.09 6.19 10.91
C GLU A 23 26.38 6.00 9.42
N PRO A 24 25.42 6.34 8.53
CA PRO A 24 25.70 6.32 7.10
C PRO A 24 26.78 7.37 6.76
N PRO A 25 27.58 7.14 5.71
CA PRO A 25 28.54 8.11 5.23
C PRO A 25 27.83 9.39 4.74
N PRO A 26 28.55 10.51 4.57
CA PRO A 26 28.03 11.67 3.85
C PRO A 26 27.53 11.26 2.45
N PRO A 27 26.46 11.90 1.92
CA PRO A 27 25.92 11.55 0.62
C PRO A 27 26.92 11.87 -0.50
N GLY A 28 26.99 10.99 -1.50
CA GLY A 28 27.69 11.21 -2.75
C GLY A 28 27.03 12.32 -3.60
N PRO A 29 27.63 12.69 -4.76
CA PRO A 29 27.15 13.82 -5.56
C PRO A 29 25.67 13.77 -5.94
N HIS A 30 25.12 12.59 -6.26
CA HIS A 30 23.73 12.36 -6.66
C HIS A 30 22.86 11.72 -5.56
N GLU A 31 23.29 11.76 -4.31
CA GLU A 31 22.62 11.12 -3.19
C GLU A 31 22.11 12.13 -2.17
N VAL A 32 21.21 11.68 -1.33
CA VAL A 32 20.69 12.45 -0.20
C VAL A 32 20.83 11.65 1.10
N LEU A 33 21.20 12.33 2.18
CA LEU A 33 21.13 11.80 3.53
C LEU A 33 19.78 12.14 4.12
N LEU A 34 19.06 11.12 4.59
CA LEU A 34 17.71 11.21 5.10
C LEU A 34 17.64 10.81 6.57
N SER A 35 16.79 11.49 7.34
CA SER A 35 16.29 11.06 8.64
C SER A 35 14.91 10.47 8.48
N VAL A 36 14.73 9.20 8.80
CA VAL A 36 13.41 8.55 8.71
C VAL A 36 12.53 9.05 9.85
N GLU A 37 11.39 9.62 9.52
CA GLU A 37 10.45 10.15 10.51
C GLU A 37 9.45 9.08 10.94
N VAL A 38 8.73 8.49 9.98
CA VAL A 38 7.70 7.50 10.22
C VAL A 38 7.77 6.41 9.14
N SER A 39 7.63 5.15 9.56
CA SER A 39 7.54 3.98 8.66
C SER A 39 6.38 3.09 9.07
N PRO A 40 5.48 2.70 8.15
CA PRO A 40 4.45 1.72 8.43
C PRO A 40 5.02 0.33 8.67
N LEU A 41 4.32 -0.45 9.51
CA LEU A 41 4.42 -1.91 9.51
C LEU A 41 3.35 -2.47 8.57
N ASN A 42 3.76 -3.26 7.60
CA ASN A 42 2.87 -3.96 6.70
C ASN A 42 3.02 -5.47 6.87
N LYS A 43 1.99 -6.25 6.53
CA LYS A 43 2.07 -7.72 6.56
C LYS A 43 3.22 -8.25 5.71
N HIS A 44 3.49 -7.62 4.55
CA HIS A 44 4.58 -8.05 3.68
C HIS A 44 5.97 -7.88 4.32
N ASP A 45 6.18 -6.87 5.19
CA ASP A 45 7.42 -6.75 5.95
C ASP A 45 7.62 -7.98 6.86
N LEU A 46 6.56 -8.43 7.53
CA LEU A 46 6.60 -9.63 8.35
C LEU A 46 6.83 -10.91 7.54
N LEU A 47 6.32 -10.97 6.30
CA LEU A 47 6.57 -12.08 5.38
C LEU A 47 8.03 -12.11 4.89
N VAL A 48 8.68 -10.96 4.71
CA VAL A 48 10.12 -10.86 4.42
C VAL A 48 10.92 -11.31 5.65
N VAL A 49 10.57 -10.82 6.85
CA VAL A 49 11.22 -11.19 8.11
C VAL A 49 11.12 -12.69 8.39
N SER A 50 10.00 -13.31 8.06
CA SER A 50 9.83 -14.77 8.19
C SER A 50 10.53 -15.58 7.08
N GLY A 51 10.97 -14.93 5.99
CA GLY A 51 11.55 -15.58 4.82
C GLY A 51 10.53 -16.28 3.90
N MET A 52 9.24 -15.96 4.07
CA MET A 52 8.16 -16.53 3.24
C MET A 52 7.98 -15.80 1.91
N LEU A 53 8.21 -14.48 1.86
CA LEU A 53 8.05 -13.69 0.63
C LEU A 53 9.37 -13.53 -0.12
N ALA A 54 10.43 -13.14 0.58
CA ALA A 54 11.77 -12.95 0.04
C ALA A 54 12.82 -13.26 1.10
N ARG A 55 14.06 -13.55 0.66
CA ARG A 55 15.19 -13.83 1.54
C ARG A 55 16.37 -12.92 1.20
N PRO A 56 16.35 -11.64 1.60
CA PRO A 56 17.48 -10.74 1.40
C PRO A 56 18.73 -11.26 2.15
N PRO A 57 19.94 -10.79 1.77
CA PRO A 57 21.15 -11.07 2.55
C PRO A 57 20.99 -10.67 4.01
N LEU A 58 21.57 -11.47 4.92
CA LEU A 58 21.59 -11.20 6.35
C LEU A 58 22.97 -10.66 6.78
N PRO A 59 23.06 -9.79 7.80
CA PRO A 59 21.95 -9.19 8.53
C PRO A 59 21.14 -8.23 7.67
N HIS A 60 19.81 -8.13 7.92
CA HIS A 60 18.91 -7.32 7.10
C HIS A 60 18.12 -6.33 7.96
N ILE A 61 17.97 -5.09 7.46
CA ILE A 61 17.13 -4.06 8.05
C ILE A 61 15.83 -3.98 7.24
N PRO A 62 14.67 -4.35 7.81
CA PRO A 62 13.39 -4.31 7.12
C PRO A 62 12.84 -2.88 6.98
N GLY A 63 11.58 -2.80 6.52
CA GLY A 63 10.84 -1.56 6.30
C GLY A 63 10.77 -1.19 4.84
N ALA A 64 9.64 -1.54 4.22
CA ALA A 64 9.46 -1.39 2.77
C ALA A 64 9.17 0.04 2.35
N GLU A 65 8.56 0.84 3.21
CA GLU A 65 8.15 2.22 2.91
C GLU A 65 8.32 3.14 4.13
N GLY A 66 8.23 4.43 3.89
CA GLY A 66 8.27 5.44 4.94
C GLY A 66 8.39 6.85 4.39
N VAL A 67 8.34 7.82 5.29
CA VAL A 67 8.59 9.22 5.01
C VAL A 67 9.83 9.67 5.78
N ALA A 68 10.65 10.48 5.14
CA ALA A 68 11.90 10.94 5.71
C ALA A 68 12.13 12.43 5.44
N ARG A 69 12.98 13.05 6.26
CA ARG A 69 13.41 14.44 6.13
C ARG A 69 14.82 14.50 5.56
N VAL A 70 15.03 15.35 4.58
CA VAL A 70 16.34 15.61 4.00
C VAL A 70 17.24 16.30 5.03
N LEU A 71 18.38 15.68 5.36
CA LEU A 71 19.42 16.23 6.25
C LEU A 71 20.58 16.86 5.48
N ALA A 72 20.94 16.27 4.33
CA ALA A 72 21.98 16.80 3.44
C ALA A 72 21.74 16.31 2.01
N THR A 73 22.17 17.10 1.04
CA THR A 73 22.13 16.77 -0.39
C THR A 73 23.54 16.73 -0.96
N GLY A 74 23.77 15.81 -1.90
CA GLY A 74 24.99 15.82 -2.71
C GLY A 74 25.05 17.04 -3.63
N ALA A 75 26.24 17.35 -4.13
CA ALA A 75 26.49 18.57 -4.89
C ALA A 75 25.76 18.66 -6.23
N GLU A 76 25.31 17.53 -6.79
CA GLU A 76 24.61 17.42 -8.07
C GLU A 76 23.12 17.08 -7.89
N VAL A 77 22.57 17.27 -6.68
CA VAL A 77 21.15 17.07 -6.39
C VAL A 77 20.41 18.38 -6.57
N ASP A 78 19.47 18.39 -7.51
CA ASP A 78 18.59 19.53 -7.77
C ASP A 78 17.18 19.26 -7.25
N GLY A 79 16.45 20.33 -6.88
CA GLY A 79 15.02 20.29 -6.55
C GLY A 79 14.69 19.75 -5.14
N LEU A 80 15.70 19.46 -4.32
CA LEU A 80 15.55 19.08 -2.91
C LEU A 80 16.38 20.01 -2.01
N GLN A 81 15.81 20.33 -0.84
CA GLN A 81 16.47 21.16 0.16
C GLN A 81 16.47 20.46 1.52
N VAL A 82 17.45 20.82 2.37
CA VAL A 82 17.46 20.38 3.77
C VAL A 82 16.17 20.81 4.45
N GLY A 83 15.52 19.85 5.11
CA GLY A 83 14.23 20.04 5.76
C GLY A 83 13.03 19.54 4.93
N ASP A 84 13.17 19.31 3.63
CA ASP A 84 12.08 18.72 2.82
C ASP A 84 11.69 17.35 3.33
N LEU A 85 10.39 17.05 3.27
CA LEU A 85 9.87 15.70 3.46
C LEU A 85 9.81 14.98 2.11
N VAL A 86 10.25 13.73 2.08
CA VAL A 86 10.26 12.86 0.90
C VAL A 86 9.72 11.47 1.25
N VAL A 87 9.10 10.80 0.28
CA VAL A 87 8.79 9.36 0.41
C VAL A 87 10.05 8.56 0.14
N LEU A 88 10.34 7.58 0.98
CA LEU A 88 11.47 6.68 0.78
C LEU A 88 11.25 5.78 -0.44
N PRO A 89 12.32 5.44 -1.17
CA PRO A 89 12.24 4.38 -2.19
C PRO A 89 11.74 3.08 -1.56
N LEU A 90 10.92 2.31 -2.29
CA LEU A 90 10.44 1.01 -1.82
C LEU A 90 11.62 0.09 -1.46
N TYR A 91 11.50 -0.57 -0.33
CA TYR A 91 12.50 -1.53 0.20
C TYR A 91 13.84 -0.91 0.58
N ALA A 92 13.91 0.40 0.82
CA ALA A 92 15.14 1.07 1.28
C ALA A 92 15.59 0.67 2.70
N GLY A 93 14.80 -0.13 3.42
CA GLY A 93 15.08 -0.50 4.81
C GLY A 93 14.78 0.65 5.77
N ALA A 94 13.53 1.07 5.80
CA ALA A 94 13.07 2.25 6.52
C ALA A 94 13.10 2.12 8.06
N TRP A 95 13.36 0.93 8.61
CA TRP A 95 13.38 0.75 10.06
C TRP A 95 14.75 1.08 10.67
N ARG A 96 15.28 2.24 10.30
CA ARG A 96 16.53 2.84 10.83
C ARG A 96 16.44 4.35 10.88
N GLU A 97 17.16 4.98 11.78
CA GLU A 97 17.08 6.43 11.99
C GLU A 97 17.54 7.24 10.78
N ARG A 98 18.60 6.80 10.07
CA ARG A 98 19.17 7.53 8.93
C ARG A 98 19.62 6.57 7.82
N LEU A 99 19.57 7.06 6.59
CA LEU A 99 20.09 6.33 5.43
C LEU A 99 20.49 7.33 4.33
N VAL A 100 21.40 6.88 3.47
CA VAL A 100 21.74 7.56 2.22
C VAL A 100 21.08 6.80 1.09
N VAL A 101 20.42 7.53 0.18
CA VAL A 101 19.78 6.96 -1.01
C VAL A 101 20.06 7.83 -2.23
N PRO A 102 19.99 7.27 -3.47
CA PRO A 102 19.98 8.08 -4.70
C PRO A 102 18.85 9.11 -4.66
N ALA A 103 19.11 10.32 -5.14
CA ALA A 103 18.10 11.38 -5.24
C ALA A 103 17.10 11.16 -6.36
N ASP A 104 17.39 10.26 -7.30
CA ASP A 104 16.55 9.97 -8.44
C ASP A 104 15.14 9.52 -8.00
N GLY A 105 14.12 10.15 -8.59
CA GLY A 105 12.72 9.91 -8.27
C GLY A 105 12.22 10.56 -6.97
N LEU A 106 13.11 11.06 -6.10
CA LEU A 106 12.67 11.79 -4.92
C LEU A 106 12.13 13.19 -5.28
N PHE A 107 11.20 13.66 -4.48
CA PHE A 107 10.66 15.02 -4.59
C PHE A 107 10.12 15.48 -3.24
N ALA A 108 10.12 16.80 -3.04
CA ALA A 108 9.55 17.40 -1.85
C ALA A 108 8.03 17.22 -1.82
N LEU A 109 7.52 16.65 -0.73
CA LEU A 109 6.09 16.48 -0.50
C LEU A 109 5.40 17.83 -0.28
N PRO A 110 4.09 17.96 -0.62
CA PRO A 110 3.34 19.17 -0.34
C PRO A 110 3.42 19.58 1.13
N ALA A 111 3.55 20.87 1.39
CA ALA A 111 3.60 21.40 2.75
C ALA A 111 2.23 21.24 3.47
N GLY A 112 2.27 21.04 4.79
CA GLY A 112 1.09 21.03 5.65
C GLY A 112 0.37 19.68 5.75
N GLY A 113 0.74 18.68 5.00
CA GLY A 113 0.17 17.34 5.12
C GLY A 113 0.61 16.61 6.40
N ASN A 114 -0.20 15.66 6.85
CA ASN A 114 0.08 14.84 8.01
C ASN A 114 1.20 13.83 7.70
N ILE A 115 2.27 13.85 8.49
CA ILE A 115 3.47 13.03 8.28
C ILE A 115 3.18 11.53 8.41
N GLU A 116 2.26 11.12 9.29
CA GLU A 116 1.84 9.74 9.44
C GLU A 116 1.13 9.25 8.17
N GLN A 117 0.29 10.09 7.57
CA GLN A 117 -0.39 9.78 6.31
C GLN A 117 0.60 9.72 5.14
N TYR A 118 1.56 10.65 5.08
CA TYR A 118 2.61 10.64 4.07
C TYR A 118 3.48 9.37 4.12
N SER A 119 3.69 8.79 5.32
CA SER A 119 4.49 7.57 5.46
C SER A 119 3.93 6.38 4.68
N MET A 120 2.63 6.40 4.35
CA MET A 120 1.92 5.32 3.66
C MET A 120 1.82 5.52 2.14
N LEU A 121 2.43 6.59 1.59
CA LEU A 121 2.40 6.90 0.16
C LEU A 121 3.26 5.94 -0.69
N GLY A 122 4.24 5.27 -0.09
CA GLY A 122 5.20 4.45 -0.83
C GLY A 122 4.60 3.16 -1.39
N SER A 123 3.61 2.57 -0.74
CA SER A 123 3.07 1.26 -1.10
C SER A 123 1.59 1.28 -1.49
N ASN A 124 0.71 1.84 -0.64
CA ASN A 124 -0.73 1.73 -0.85
C ASN A 124 -1.23 2.43 -2.13
N PRO A 125 -0.95 3.73 -2.37
CA PRO A 125 -1.37 4.39 -3.59
C PRO A 125 -0.74 3.80 -4.86
N PRO A 126 0.58 3.48 -4.92
CA PRO A 126 1.15 2.81 -6.09
C PRO A 126 0.50 1.46 -6.38
N THR A 127 0.23 0.63 -5.36
CA THR A 127 -0.49 -0.63 -5.55
C THR A 127 -1.86 -0.40 -6.20
N ALA A 128 -2.65 0.52 -5.66
CA ALA A 128 -3.97 0.85 -6.20
C ALA A 128 -3.87 1.47 -7.62
N GLY A 129 -3.04 2.49 -7.77
CA GLY A 129 -2.94 3.26 -9.01
C GLY A 129 -2.42 2.46 -10.19
N LEU A 130 -1.45 1.56 -9.95
CA LEU A 130 -0.89 0.67 -10.98
C LEU A 130 -1.86 -0.45 -11.36
N MET A 131 -2.65 -0.98 -10.43
CA MET A 131 -3.72 -1.91 -10.80
C MET A 131 -4.77 -1.23 -11.70
N LEU A 132 -5.07 0.05 -11.48
CA LEU A 132 -5.98 0.82 -12.31
C LEU A 132 -5.42 1.18 -13.71
N SER A 133 -4.10 1.19 -13.91
CA SER A 133 -3.48 1.59 -15.19
C SER A 133 -2.80 0.48 -15.96
N GLU A 134 -2.27 -0.56 -15.29
CA GLU A 134 -1.36 -1.53 -15.90
C GLU A 134 -2.00 -2.91 -16.12
N CYS A 135 -3.16 -3.17 -15.52
CA CYS A 135 -3.76 -4.49 -15.59
C CYS A 135 -4.75 -4.62 -16.74
N THR A 136 -5.59 -3.61 -16.95
CA THR A 136 -6.57 -3.58 -18.04
C THR A 136 -6.81 -2.15 -18.50
N THR A 137 -7.38 -1.98 -19.70
CA THR A 137 -7.75 -0.65 -20.19
C THR A 137 -9.08 -0.23 -19.55
N LEU A 138 -9.03 0.82 -18.73
CA LEU A 138 -10.19 1.45 -18.12
C LEU A 138 -10.51 2.78 -18.81
N GLN A 139 -11.79 3.10 -18.91
CA GLN A 139 -12.30 4.36 -19.44
C GLN A 139 -13.10 5.10 -18.38
N ALA A 140 -13.19 6.42 -18.48
CA ALA A 140 -14.04 7.19 -17.58
C ALA A 140 -15.49 6.66 -17.60
N GLY A 141 -16.04 6.44 -16.41
CA GLY A 141 -17.35 5.82 -16.22
C GLY A 141 -17.33 4.29 -16.04
N ASP A 142 -16.21 3.60 -16.30
CA ASP A 142 -16.08 2.18 -15.99
C ASP A 142 -16.13 1.95 -14.48
N TRP A 143 -16.67 0.80 -14.08
CA TRP A 143 -16.73 0.38 -12.70
C TRP A 143 -15.58 -0.55 -12.34
N VAL A 144 -15.06 -0.34 -11.15
CA VAL A 144 -14.07 -1.21 -10.49
C VAL A 144 -14.68 -1.74 -9.20
N VAL A 145 -14.66 -3.05 -9.01
CA VAL A 145 -15.09 -3.68 -7.76
C VAL A 145 -13.88 -4.10 -6.93
N GLN A 146 -13.94 -3.90 -5.62
CA GLN A 146 -12.91 -4.37 -4.70
C GLN A 146 -13.49 -4.99 -3.44
N ASN A 147 -12.78 -5.96 -2.85
CA ASN A 147 -12.95 -6.35 -1.46
C ASN A 147 -11.90 -5.65 -0.58
N ALA A 148 -11.97 -5.83 0.74
CA ALA A 148 -11.11 -5.13 1.71
C ALA A 148 -11.06 -3.60 1.49
N ALA A 149 -12.17 -2.99 1.10
CA ALA A 149 -12.27 -1.57 0.74
C ALA A 149 -11.79 -0.60 1.83
N ASN A 150 -11.86 -0.99 3.10
CA ASN A 150 -11.39 -0.19 4.26
C ASN A 150 -9.87 -0.27 4.49
N SER A 151 -9.12 -1.07 3.72
CA SER A 151 -7.66 -1.14 3.81
C SER A 151 -6.98 0.10 3.23
N GLY A 152 -5.67 0.26 3.48
CA GLY A 152 -4.90 1.37 2.90
C GLY A 152 -4.93 1.37 1.37
N VAL A 153 -4.81 0.21 0.72
CA VAL A 153 -4.93 0.08 -0.74
C VAL A 153 -6.35 0.35 -1.20
N GLY A 154 -7.36 -0.19 -0.48
CA GLY A 154 -8.77 0.02 -0.84
C GLY A 154 -9.17 1.49 -0.81
N ARG A 155 -8.77 2.23 0.22
CA ARG A 155 -8.99 3.70 0.32
C ARG A 155 -8.24 4.46 -0.77
N SER A 156 -7.00 4.06 -1.08
CA SER A 156 -6.22 4.64 -2.18
C SER A 156 -6.90 4.39 -3.53
N LEU A 157 -7.48 3.20 -3.74
CA LEU A 157 -8.21 2.87 -4.95
C LEU A 157 -9.45 3.76 -5.11
N ILE A 158 -10.24 3.97 -4.06
CA ILE A 158 -11.41 4.87 -4.08
C ILE A 158 -10.98 6.29 -4.51
N ALA A 159 -9.95 6.84 -3.85
CA ALA A 159 -9.50 8.20 -4.13
C ALA A 159 -8.95 8.36 -5.55
N LEU A 160 -8.09 7.43 -6.01
CA LEU A 160 -7.50 7.46 -7.35
C LEU A 160 -8.51 7.14 -8.45
N ALA A 161 -9.44 6.19 -8.22
CA ALA A 161 -10.52 5.90 -9.16
C ALA A 161 -11.38 7.15 -9.41
N LYS A 162 -11.79 7.83 -8.33
CA LYS A 162 -12.55 9.09 -8.42
C LYS A 162 -11.78 10.17 -9.19
N LEU A 163 -10.49 10.35 -8.90
CA LEU A 163 -9.64 11.31 -9.61
C LEU A 163 -9.55 11.00 -11.12
N ARG A 164 -9.56 9.72 -11.49
CA ARG A 164 -9.50 9.23 -12.88
C ARG A 164 -10.87 9.09 -13.56
N GLY A 165 -11.95 9.53 -12.90
CA GLY A 165 -13.32 9.46 -13.44
C GLY A 165 -13.92 8.06 -13.49
N LEU A 166 -13.37 7.12 -12.73
CA LEU A 166 -13.88 5.76 -12.57
C LEU A 166 -14.91 5.69 -11.44
N LYS A 167 -15.73 4.65 -11.45
CA LYS A 167 -16.73 4.32 -10.45
C LYS A 167 -16.29 3.13 -9.61
N THR A 168 -16.66 3.10 -8.32
CA THR A 168 -16.21 2.04 -7.41
C THR A 168 -17.36 1.30 -6.74
N ILE A 169 -17.22 -0.03 -6.66
CA ILE A 169 -18.02 -0.94 -5.85
C ILE A 169 -17.09 -1.46 -4.75
N ASN A 170 -17.48 -1.26 -3.49
CA ASN A 170 -16.60 -1.45 -2.35
C ASN A 170 -17.23 -2.46 -1.40
N LEU A 171 -16.73 -3.70 -1.43
CA LEU A 171 -17.18 -4.76 -0.55
C LEU A 171 -16.36 -4.71 0.76
N ALA A 172 -17.06 -4.54 1.87
CA ALA A 172 -16.50 -4.51 3.22
C ALA A 172 -16.99 -5.71 4.04
N ARG A 173 -16.25 -6.07 5.08
CA ARG A 173 -16.62 -7.21 5.96
C ARG A 173 -17.93 -6.97 6.73
N ASP A 174 -18.19 -5.73 7.09
CA ASP A 174 -19.34 -5.27 7.86
C ASP A 174 -19.65 -3.81 7.50
N ASP A 175 -20.73 -3.28 8.03
CA ASP A 175 -21.21 -1.91 7.76
C ASP A 175 -20.51 -0.80 8.58
N ALA A 176 -19.64 -1.16 9.53
CA ALA A 176 -19.01 -0.21 10.45
C ALA A 176 -18.23 0.90 9.75
N THR A 177 -17.73 0.64 8.52
CA THR A 177 -16.93 1.60 7.75
C THR A 177 -17.67 2.26 6.59
N PHE A 178 -18.96 1.98 6.39
CA PHE A 178 -19.73 2.47 5.23
C PHE A 178 -19.74 4.00 5.13
N ALA A 179 -20.03 4.67 6.23
CA ALA A 179 -20.09 6.13 6.27
C ALA A 179 -18.73 6.76 5.89
N GLU A 180 -17.63 6.19 6.39
CA GLU A 180 -16.29 6.66 6.09
C GLU A 180 -15.91 6.43 4.62
N LEU A 181 -16.22 5.25 4.06
CA LEU A 181 -15.91 4.93 2.67
C LEU A 181 -16.73 5.80 1.71
N THR A 182 -18.01 6.04 2.02
CA THR A 182 -18.88 6.95 1.26
C THR A 182 -18.34 8.38 1.32
N ALA A 183 -17.94 8.86 2.50
CA ALA A 183 -17.33 10.18 2.64
C ALA A 183 -16.00 10.31 1.87
N ALA A 184 -15.21 9.24 1.78
CA ALA A 184 -13.99 9.17 0.96
C ALA A 184 -14.28 9.15 -0.56
N GLY A 185 -15.54 9.00 -0.98
CA GLY A 185 -15.96 9.07 -2.37
C GLY A 185 -16.28 7.73 -3.03
N ALA A 186 -16.49 6.67 -2.23
CA ALA A 186 -17.01 5.40 -2.74
C ALA A 186 -18.41 5.59 -3.36
N ASP A 187 -18.65 5.04 -4.57
CA ASP A 187 -19.95 5.17 -5.24
C ASP A 187 -20.98 4.15 -4.69
N VAL A 188 -20.56 2.90 -4.52
CA VAL A 188 -21.35 1.82 -3.91
C VAL A 188 -20.54 1.17 -2.80
N VAL A 189 -21.15 1.00 -1.62
CA VAL A 189 -20.56 0.26 -0.50
C VAL A 189 -21.57 -0.80 -0.06
N HIS A 190 -21.11 -2.05 0.08
CA HIS A 190 -21.94 -3.18 0.49
C HIS A 190 -21.15 -4.15 1.39
N VAL A 191 -21.84 -4.92 2.20
CA VAL A 191 -21.23 -6.03 2.93
C VAL A 191 -20.83 -7.12 1.93
N ASP A 192 -19.68 -7.77 2.15
CA ASP A 192 -19.23 -8.90 1.31
C ASP A 192 -19.94 -10.19 1.73
N ASP A 193 -21.23 -10.28 1.39
CA ASP A 193 -22.14 -11.38 1.71
C ASP A 193 -22.81 -11.98 0.46
N PRO A 194 -23.61 -13.06 0.57
CA PRO A 194 -24.26 -13.70 -0.57
C PRO A 194 -25.20 -12.81 -1.38
N ASP A 195 -25.79 -11.79 -0.78
CA ASP A 195 -26.77 -10.91 -1.43
C ASP A 195 -26.09 -9.76 -2.22
N ALA A 196 -24.77 -9.52 -1.97
CA ALA A 196 -24.03 -8.41 -2.53
C ALA A 196 -24.12 -8.29 -4.06
N VAL A 197 -24.10 -9.39 -4.79
CA VAL A 197 -24.16 -9.36 -6.27
C VAL A 197 -25.50 -8.82 -6.75
N GLY A 198 -26.61 -9.32 -6.18
CA GLY A 198 -27.96 -8.89 -6.53
C GLY A 198 -28.20 -7.43 -6.19
N ASP A 199 -27.83 -7.01 -4.98
CA ASP A 199 -28.04 -5.65 -4.49
C ASP A 199 -27.17 -4.63 -5.24
N VAL A 200 -25.91 -4.95 -5.50
CA VAL A 200 -25.02 -4.11 -6.31
C VAL A 200 -25.59 -3.96 -7.73
N ARG A 201 -26.02 -5.06 -8.37
CA ARG A 201 -26.62 -5.02 -9.72
C ARG A 201 -27.92 -4.22 -9.75
N ALA A 202 -28.72 -4.26 -8.71
CA ALA A 202 -29.91 -3.42 -8.61
C ALA A 202 -29.59 -1.92 -8.64
N VAL A 203 -28.41 -1.52 -8.13
CA VAL A 203 -27.94 -0.12 -8.12
C VAL A 203 -27.30 0.27 -9.44
N ILE A 204 -26.38 -0.55 -9.97
CA ILE A 204 -25.56 -0.17 -11.14
C ILE A 204 -26.16 -0.62 -12.49
N GLY A 205 -27.19 -1.49 -12.48
CA GLY A 205 -27.78 -2.07 -13.70
C GLY A 205 -26.76 -2.88 -14.51
N ASP A 206 -26.79 -2.66 -15.84
CA ASP A 206 -25.90 -3.30 -16.81
C ASP A 206 -24.55 -2.56 -16.99
N ALA A 207 -24.17 -1.69 -16.07
CA ALA A 207 -22.93 -0.94 -16.16
C ALA A 207 -21.70 -1.88 -16.25
N ARG A 208 -20.72 -1.48 -17.05
CA ARG A 208 -19.50 -2.26 -17.27
C ARG A 208 -18.62 -2.26 -16.01
N VAL A 209 -18.45 -3.42 -15.39
CA VAL A 209 -17.45 -3.66 -14.34
C VAL A 209 -16.24 -4.31 -15.00
N ALA A 210 -15.19 -3.51 -15.22
CA ALA A 210 -14.04 -3.93 -16.02
C ALA A 210 -12.92 -4.58 -15.21
N LEU A 211 -12.81 -4.23 -13.92
CA LEU A 211 -11.74 -4.67 -13.03
C LEU A 211 -12.31 -5.08 -11.68
N ALA A 212 -11.87 -6.21 -11.17
CA ALA A 212 -12.04 -6.63 -9.79
C ALA A 212 -10.67 -6.67 -9.09
N VAL A 213 -10.57 -6.04 -7.93
CA VAL A 213 -9.34 -5.98 -7.11
C VAL A 213 -9.55 -6.80 -5.84
N GLU A 214 -8.73 -7.82 -5.68
CA GLU A 214 -8.88 -8.87 -4.68
C GLU A 214 -7.71 -8.86 -3.69
N ALA A 215 -8.03 -8.90 -2.38
CA ALA A 215 -7.03 -8.88 -1.32
C ALA A 215 -7.25 -9.92 -0.22
N VAL A 216 -8.34 -10.67 -0.24
CA VAL A 216 -8.82 -11.46 0.91
C VAL A 216 -8.62 -12.96 0.71
N GLY A 217 -8.86 -13.45 -0.50
CA GLY A 217 -8.96 -14.89 -0.78
C GLY A 217 -10.30 -15.50 -0.37
N GLY A 218 -10.37 -16.82 -0.41
CA GLY A 218 -11.54 -17.59 0.00
C GLY A 218 -12.76 -17.47 -0.96
N PRO A 219 -13.97 -17.76 -0.45
CA PRO A 219 -15.18 -17.85 -1.29
C PRO A 219 -15.70 -16.48 -1.79
N GLY A 220 -15.29 -15.36 -1.17
CA GLY A 220 -15.66 -14.01 -1.60
C GLY A 220 -15.23 -13.67 -3.03
N VAL A 221 -14.21 -14.36 -3.53
CA VAL A 221 -13.73 -14.19 -4.91
C VAL A 221 -14.81 -14.49 -5.95
N ALA A 222 -15.68 -15.43 -5.70
CA ALA A 222 -16.79 -15.77 -6.62
C ALA A 222 -17.69 -14.55 -6.89
N ARG A 223 -18.01 -13.75 -5.85
CA ARG A 223 -18.82 -12.53 -6.00
C ARG A 223 -18.15 -11.47 -6.85
N LEU A 224 -16.84 -11.32 -6.70
CA LEU A 224 -16.05 -10.41 -7.55
C LEU A 224 -16.12 -10.83 -9.03
N LEU A 225 -15.99 -12.14 -9.32
CA LEU A 225 -16.09 -12.70 -10.67
C LEU A 225 -17.50 -12.54 -11.24
N GLU A 226 -18.55 -12.73 -10.44
CA GLU A 226 -19.93 -12.56 -10.85
C GLU A 226 -20.27 -11.09 -11.17
N LEU A 227 -19.68 -10.14 -10.47
CA LEU A 227 -19.82 -8.71 -10.74
C LEU A 227 -19.07 -8.26 -11.99
N LEU A 228 -17.99 -8.92 -12.41
CA LEU A 228 -17.26 -8.57 -13.62
C LEU A 228 -18.15 -8.68 -14.88
N SER A 229 -17.94 -7.78 -15.82
CA SER A 229 -18.46 -7.87 -17.17
C SER A 229 -17.62 -8.82 -18.04
N ASP A 230 -18.14 -9.21 -19.20
CA ASP A 230 -17.40 -10.04 -20.17
C ASP A 230 -16.04 -9.41 -20.51
N GLY A 231 -14.99 -10.23 -20.53
CA GLY A 231 -13.61 -9.79 -20.75
C GLY A 231 -12.98 -9.05 -19.56
N GLY A 232 -13.67 -9.00 -18.40
CA GLY A 232 -13.18 -8.33 -17.20
C GLY A 232 -11.94 -9.01 -16.58
N TRP A 233 -11.26 -8.30 -15.75
CA TRP A 233 -10.03 -8.75 -15.07
C TRP A 233 -10.22 -8.82 -13.57
N LEU A 234 -9.80 -9.93 -12.95
CA LEU A 234 -9.60 -10.04 -11.51
C LEU A 234 -8.10 -9.97 -11.21
N VAL A 235 -7.70 -9.02 -10.38
CA VAL A 235 -6.31 -8.81 -9.98
C VAL A 235 -6.19 -9.03 -8.49
N SER A 236 -5.44 -10.06 -8.09
CA SER A 236 -5.13 -10.35 -6.70
C SER A 236 -3.76 -9.79 -6.33
N TYR A 237 -3.69 -8.97 -5.28
CA TYR A 237 -2.46 -8.31 -4.83
C TYR A 237 -2.07 -8.66 -3.39
N SER A 238 -2.89 -9.44 -2.70
CA SER A 238 -2.67 -9.81 -1.31
C SER A 238 -3.39 -11.14 -0.98
N TRP A 239 -3.08 -11.69 0.19
CA TRP A 239 -3.76 -12.87 0.75
C TRP A 239 -4.01 -12.62 2.24
N ALA A 240 -5.00 -11.78 2.56
CA ALA A 240 -5.31 -11.40 3.93
C ALA A 240 -5.77 -12.58 4.80
N ARG A 241 -6.40 -13.58 4.17
CA ARG A 241 -6.66 -14.90 4.75
C ARG A 241 -5.69 -15.92 4.16
N ASP A 242 -5.32 -16.91 4.92
CA ASP A 242 -4.53 -18.06 4.43
C ASP A 242 -5.47 -19.10 3.79
N GLU A 243 -6.27 -18.64 2.82
CA GLU A 243 -7.28 -19.44 2.12
C GLU A 243 -7.08 -19.30 0.61
N PRO A 244 -7.11 -20.42 -0.15
CA PRO A 244 -7.06 -20.36 -1.61
C PRO A 244 -8.23 -19.57 -2.19
N MET A 245 -8.00 -18.89 -3.32
CA MET A 245 -9.08 -18.31 -4.10
C MET A 245 -9.89 -19.40 -4.79
N TRP A 246 -11.23 -19.33 -4.68
CA TRP A 246 -12.13 -20.24 -5.41
C TRP A 246 -12.62 -19.54 -6.68
N VAL A 247 -12.10 -19.99 -7.82
CA VAL A 247 -12.46 -19.47 -9.13
C VAL A 247 -13.40 -20.47 -9.80
N ASP A 248 -14.66 -20.05 -10.02
CA ASP A 248 -15.61 -20.86 -10.77
C ASP A 248 -15.25 -20.90 -12.24
N THR A 249 -14.99 -22.10 -12.76
CA THR A 249 -14.56 -22.31 -14.14
C THR A 249 -15.64 -21.91 -15.15
N SER A 250 -16.92 -22.11 -14.83
CA SER A 250 -18.01 -21.76 -15.75
C SER A 250 -18.13 -20.26 -15.92
N THR A 251 -18.00 -19.49 -14.85
CA THR A 251 -17.96 -18.02 -14.88
C THR A 251 -16.72 -17.51 -15.60
N LEU A 252 -15.53 -18.09 -15.29
CA LEU A 252 -14.28 -17.72 -15.94
C LEU A 252 -14.34 -17.89 -17.46
N VAL A 253 -14.80 -19.06 -17.93
CA VAL A 253 -14.89 -19.39 -19.36
C VAL A 253 -16.05 -18.63 -20.01
N GLY A 254 -17.23 -18.62 -19.38
CA GLY A 254 -18.45 -18.01 -19.94
C GLY A 254 -18.34 -16.51 -20.17
N LYS A 255 -17.62 -15.81 -19.30
CA LYS A 255 -17.37 -14.36 -19.42
C LYS A 255 -15.99 -14.01 -20.00
N HIS A 256 -15.18 -14.97 -20.42
CA HIS A 256 -13.82 -14.74 -20.96
C HIS A 256 -12.94 -13.93 -20.00
N LEU A 257 -12.98 -14.20 -18.68
CA LEU A 257 -12.29 -13.41 -17.66
C LEU A 257 -10.78 -13.71 -17.64
N THR A 258 -10.02 -12.73 -17.20
CA THR A 258 -8.59 -12.89 -16.87
C THR A 258 -8.38 -12.84 -15.36
N VAL A 259 -7.61 -13.77 -14.81
CA VAL A 259 -7.16 -13.75 -13.40
C VAL A 259 -5.66 -13.56 -13.36
N ARG A 260 -5.18 -12.57 -12.61
CA ARG A 260 -3.76 -12.19 -12.54
C ARG A 260 -3.33 -11.85 -11.11
N GLY A 261 -2.10 -12.26 -10.73
CA GLY A 261 -1.41 -11.73 -9.57
C GLY A 261 -0.78 -10.37 -9.86
N PHE A 262 -0.67 -9.52 -8.84
CA PHE A 262 -0.03 -8.21 -8.90
C PHE A 262 0.88 -7.99 -7.68
N PHE A 263 2.09 -7.49 -7.90
CA PHE A 263 3.02 -7.12 -6.85
C PHE A 263 3.70 -5.78 -7.20
N VAL A 264 3.47 -4.75 -6.39
CA VAL A 264 4.00 -3.39 -6.64
C VAL A 264 5.53 -3.32 -6.65
N GLY A 265 6.21 -4.26 -5.98
CA GLY A 265 7.67 -4.37 -5.96
C GLY A 265 8.27 -5.07 -7.18
N ASP A 266 7.47 -5.47 -8.16
CA ASP A 266 7.98 -6.05 -9.40
C ASP A 266 8.84 -5.04 -10.18
N PHE A 267 9.88 -5.55 -10.83
CA PHE A 267 10.82 -4.76 -11.62
C PHE A 267 10.12 -3.93 -12.71
N ASP A 268 9.10 -4.48 -13.34
CA ASP A 268 8.33 -3.83 -14.43
C ASP A 268 7.58 -2.57 -13.98
N TYR A 269 7.39 -2.36 -12.67
CA TYR A 269 6.67 -1.21 -12.13
C TYR A 269 7.58 -0.16 -11.50
N ARG A 270 8.89 -0.39 -11.41
CA ARG A 270 9.85 0.48 -10.69
C ARG A 270 9.71 1.95 -11.09
N ASP A 271 9.72 2.24 -12.38
CA ASP A 271 9.67 3.61 -12.90
C ASP A 271 8.25 4.22 -12.89
N LYS A 272 7.23 3.41 -12.60
CA LYS A 272 5.83 3.79 -12.57
C LYS A 272 5.32 4.15 -11.17
N VAL A 273 6.04 3.78 -10.13
CA VAL A 273 5.68 4.03 -8.72
C VAL A 273 5.65 5.52 -8.40
N VAL A 274 6.73 6.24 -8.74
CA VAL A 274 6.88 7.67 -8.45
C VAL A 274 5.78 8.54 -9.08
N PRO A 275 5.40 8.36 -10.35
CA PRO A 275 4.25 9.06 -10.93
C PRO A 275 2.96 8.93 -10.11
N VAL A 276 2.65 7.72 -9.62
CA VAL A 276 1.45 7.51 -8.78
C VAL A 276 1.59 8.16 -7.41
N ILE A 277 2.78 8.15 -6.80
CA ILE A 277 3.02 8.88 -5.55
C ILE A 277 2.78 10.39 -5.75
N ARG A 278 3.26 10.97 -6.86
CA ARG A 278 3.03 12.39 -7.21
C ARG A 278 1.54 12.71 -7.40
N GLU A 279 0.77 11.79 -7.99
CA GLU A 279 -0.69 11.91 -8.15
C GLU A 279 -1.41 11.85 -6.79
N ALA A 280 -0.99 10.97 -5.88
CA ALA A 280 -1.64 10.74 -4.60
C ALA A 280 -1.23 11.74 -3.50
N ALA A 281 -0.03 12.31 -3.54
CA ALA A 281 0.48 13.18 -2.49
C ALA A 281 -0.41 14.42 -2.20
N PRO A 282 -0.98 15.13 -3.20
CA PRO A 282 -1.94 16.19 -2.96
C PRO A 282 -3.21 15.71 -2.25
N LEU A 283 -3.72 14.51 -2.57
CA LEU A 283 -4.92 13.93 -1.94
C LEU A 283 -4.69 13.60 -0.46
N VAL A 284 -3.46 13.26 -0.09
CA VAL A 284 -3.06 13.10 1.32
C VAL A 284 -2.91 14.45 2.00
N ALA A 285 -2.32 15.44 1.31
CA ALA A 285 -2.08 16.76 1.86
C ALA A 285 -3.38 17.50 2.22
N ASP A 286 -4.42 17.37 1.39
CA ASP A 286 -5.72 18.02 1.58
C ASP A 286 -6.72 17.18 2.40
N GLY A 287 -6.34 15.94 2.80
CA GLY A 287 -7.17 15.05 3.60
C GLY A 287 -8.24 14.27 2.80
N THR A 288 -8.19 14.29 1.47
CA THR A 288 -9.06 13.47 0.61
C THR A 288 -8.74 11.98 0.76
N LEU A 289 -7.44 11.64 0.83
CA LEU A 289 -6.97 10.28 1.09
C LEU A 289 -6.46 10.18 2.52
N VAL A 290 -7.22 9.48 3.37
CA VAL A 290 -6.87 9.21 4.77
C VAL A 290 -6.98 7.73 5.06
N VAL A 291 -5.96 7.17 5.69
CA VAL A 291 -5.94 5.79 6.20
C VAL A 291 -5.96 5.85 7.74
N PRO A 292 -6.98 5.27 8.41
CA PRO A 292 -7.02 5.24 9.86
C PRO A 292 -5.80 4.52 10.44
N VAL A 293 -5.15 5.16 11.42
CA VAL A 293 -3.97 4.62 12.13
C VAL A 293 -4.44 3.97 13.43
N GLY A 294 -4.11 2.70 13.61
CA GLY A 294 -4.47 1.92 14.79
C GLY A 294 -3.51 2.13 15.96
N GLY A 295 -2.26 2.49 15.69
CA GLY A 295 -1.25 2.77 16.70
C GLY A 295 0.07 3.25 16.12
N VAL A 296 0.79 4.05 16.92
CA VAL A 296 2.13 4.56 16.59
C VAL A 296 3.08 4.14 17.72
N TYR A 297 4.17 3.50 17.37
CA TYR A 297 5.15 2.94 18.31
C TYR A 297 6.54 3.49 18.04
N PRO A 298 7.36 3.75 19.07
CA PRO A 298 8.78 3.98 18.87
C PRO A 298 9.49 2.69 18.41
N LEU A 299 10.71 2.81 17.86
CA LEU A 299 11.48 1.65 17.39
C LEU A 299 11.67 0.60 18.48
N GLU A 300 11.86 1.05 19.73
CA GLU A 300 12.09 0.19 20.89
C GLU A 300 10.95 -0.79 21.14
N ASP A 301 9.73 -0.40 20.80
CA ASP A 301 8.51 -1.17 21.04
C ASP A 301 8.09 -2.02 19.83
N ILE A 302 9.06 -2.38 18.96
CA ILE A 302 8.79 -3.16 17.73
C ILE A 302 8.00 -4.45 18.01
N GLN A 303 8.24 -5.12 19.13
CA GLN A 303 7.54 -6.36 19.48
C GLN A 303 6.04 -6.10 19.73
N ASP A 304 5.71 -5.02 20.46
CA ASP A 304 4.33 -4.62 20.72
C ASP A 304 3.65 -4.14 19.44
N ALA A 305 4.36 -3.42 18.58
CA ALA A 305 3.89 -3.00 17.27
C ALA A 305 3.53 -4.21 16.39
N VAL A 306 4.38 -5.25 16.33
CA VAL A 306 4.12 -6.51 15.63
C VAL A 306 2.89 -7.21 16.19
N GLN A 307 2.79 -7.35 17.51
CA GLN A 307 1.62 -7.97 18.15
C GLN A 307 0.33 -7.21 17.87
N HIS A 308 0.40 -5.86 17.81
CA HIS A 308 -0.78 -5.06 17.45
C HIS A 308 -1.16 -5.28 15.98
N LEU A 309 -0.20 -5.24 15.04
CA LEU A 309 -0.47 -5.51 13.61
C LEU A 309 -1.15 -6.86 13.38
N LEU A 310 -0.74 -7.90 14.11
CA LEU A 310 -1.32 -9.24 14.01
C LEU A 310 -2.79 -9.30 14.47
N ARG A 311 -3.19 -8.42 15.39
CA ARG A 311 -4.60 -8.26 15.78
C ARG A 311 -5.42 -7.43 14.79
N GLY A 312 -4.75 -6.66 13.92
CA GLY A 312 -5.36 -5.83 12.89
C GLY A 312 -5.08 -4.33 13.08
N GLY A 313 -5.42 -3.54 12.06
CA GLY A 313 -5.17 -2.10 12.03
C GLY A 313 -3.90 -1.73 11.24
N LYS A 314 -3.75 -0.44 10.96
CA LYS A 314 -2.53 0.12 10.37
C LYS A 314 -1.62 0.60 11.51
N ILE A 315 -0.43 0.04 11.59
CA ILE A 315 0.56 0.34 12.64
C ILE A 315 1.72 1.10 12.03
N LEU A 316 2.19 2.11 12.74
CA LEU A 316 3.31 2.94 12.34
C LEU A 316 4.44 2.87 13.38
N LEU A 317 5.67 2.94 12.89
CA LEU A 317 6.85 3.18 13.70
C LEU A 317 7.26 4.65 13.59
N LYS A 318 7.38 5.32 14.71
CA LYS A 318 8.07 6.60 14.82
C LYS A 318 9.56 6.32 14.96
N VAL A 319 10.30 6.62 13.90
CA VAL A 319 11.71 6.21 13.76
C VAL A 319 12.67 7.29 14.26
N ALA A 320 12.43 8.56 13.86
CA ALA A 320 13.25 9.67 14.35
C ALA A 320 13.19 9.76 15.87
N GLY A 321 14.35 9.62 16.50
CA GLY A 321 14.52 9.88 17.93
C GLY A 321 14.31 11.36 18.24
N ARG A 322 13.99 11.63 19.51
CA ARG A 322 13.94 13.01 20.05
C ARG A 322 15.30 13.70 19.97
#